data_007d4c8db6f877c52635fc4b3c29220c
#
_entry.id   007d4c8db6f877c52635fc4b3c29220c
#
_cell.length_a   1.000
_cell.length_b   1.000
_cell.length_c   1.000
_cell.angle_alpha   90.00
_cell.angle_beta   90.00
_cell.angle_gamma   90.00
#
_symmetry.space_group_name_H-M   'P 1'
#
loop_
_entity.id
_entity.type
_entity.pdbx_description
1 polymer ?
#
loop_
_entity_poly.entity_id
_entity_poly.type
_entity_poly.pdbx_seq_one_letter_code
_entity_poly.pdbx_strand_id
1 'polypeptide(L)'
;MALQFRLDRNRDENESIPNILNIEAPIAVEQRVVVDDSVEESEVQEARTERYADSPMVLRTDNLVKKYGKRTVANHVCIDVKQGEIVGLLGPNGAGKTTTFYMTTGLITPNEGRIFLNDQDITKAPVYKRARLGIGYLAQDASVFRKMTVEDNIRSILQLTPTTKEYQREKLESLLAEFNLVGRRKNMGDQLSGGERRRTEIARCLAIDPKFIMLDEPFAGVDPIAVEDIQNVIYKLKEKNIGILITDHNAPQVLSITDRAYLLFEGRILFQGTPEELASNQVVRQKYLGSNFIYTPRKA
;
A
#
# COMPACT_ATOMS: atom_id res chain seq x y z
N MET A 1 -26.64 31.35 -25.71
CA MET A 1 -25.97 32.63 -25.45
C MET A 1 -24.48 32.35 -25.53
N ALA A 2 -23.88 32.66 -26.67
CA ALA A 2 -22.50 32.37 -27.02
C ALA A 2 -21.61 33.53 -26.62
N LEU A 3 -20.47 33.27 -26.01
CA LEU A 3 -19.43 34.28 -25.82
C LEU A 3 -18.16 33.82 -26.55
N GLN A 4 -17.89 34.52 -27.67
CA GLN A 4 -16.67 34.49 -28.44
C GLN A 4 -15.55 35.18 -27.69
N PHE A 5 -14.38 34.58 -27.64
CA PHE A 5 -13.13 35.28 -27.34
C PHE A 5 -12.33 35.52 -28.59
N ARG A 6 -12.06 36.81 -28.84
CA ARG A 6 -11.27 37.36 -29.93
C ARG A 6 -9.77 37.17 -29.66
N LEU A 7 -9.07 36.76 -30.73
CA LEU A 7 -7.62 36.84 -30.86
C LEU A 7 -7.25 38.26 -31.29
N ASP A 8 -6.36 38.91 -30.59
CA ASP A 8 -5.62 40.07 -31.06
C ASP A 8 -4.15 39.68 -31.28
N ARG A 9 -3.76 39.82 -32.54
CA ARG A 9 -2.37 39.85 -33.02
C ARG A 9 -1.91 41.28 -33.05
N ASN A 10 -0.74 41.60 -32.51
CA ASN A 10 0.06 42.70 -33.07
C ASN A 10 1.55 42.33 -33.13
N ARG A 11 2.10 42.55 -34.29
CA ARG A 11 3.51 42.57 -34.68
C ARG A 11 4.13 43.88 -34.25
N ASP A 12 5.48 43.87 -34.14
CA ASP A 12 6.49 44.76 -34.73
C ASP A 12 7.84 44.37 -34.14
N GLU A 13 8.75 43.88 -34.92
CA GLU A 13 9.76 44.38 -35.85
C GLU A 13 10.99 45.02 -35.17
N ASN A 14 12.14 44.40 -35.56
CA ASN A 14 13.47 44.96 -35.70
C ASN A 14 14.28 45.45 -34.49
N GLU A 15 15.34 44.71 -34.23
CA GLU A 15 16.67 45.34 -34.11
C GLU A 15 17.80 44.36 -34.38
N SER A 16 18.80 44.89 -35.04
CA SER A 16 19.90 44.38 -35.80
C SER A 16 21.04 43.72 -35.00
N ILE A 17 21.70 42.77 -35.67
CA ILE A 17 22.94 42.06 -35.32
C ILE A 17 24.16 42.98 -35.56
N PRO A 18 25.22 42.87 -34.78
CA PRO A 18 26.57 43.05 -35.28
C PRO A 18 27.40 41.76 -35.26
N ASN A 19 27.90 41.47 -36.46
CA ASN A 19 28.87 40.47 -36.82
C ASN A 19 30.26 40.85 -36.27
N ILE A 20 30.96 39.93 -35.57
CA ILE A 20 32.41 40.03 -35.37
C ILE A 20 33.07 38.67 -35.65
N LEU A 21 34.01 38.72 -36.58
CA LEU A 21 34.80 37.68 -37.20
C LEU A 21 35.85 37.01 -36.26
N ASN A 22 36.05 35.72 -36.55
CA ASN A 22 37.31 34.94 -36.54
C ASN A 22 38.24 34.98 -35.36
N ILE A 23 38.45 33.81 -34.74
CA ILE A 23 39.79 33.25 -34.48
C ILE A 23 39.71 31.72 -34.58
N GLU A 24 40.42 31.12 -35.50
CA GLU A 24 40.67 29.68 -35.65
C GLU A 24 41.70 29.22 -34.61
N ALA A 25 41.40 28.12 -33.89
CA ALA A 25 42.41 27.23 -33.32
C ALA A 25 41.88 25.78 -33.35
N PRO A 26 42.66 24.76 -33.66
CA PRO A 26 42.19 23.41 -33.88
C PRO A 26 41.91 22.74 -32.52
N ILE A 27 40.68 22.34 -32.31
CA ILE A 27 40.26 21.56 -31.15
C ILE A 27 40.49 20.08 -31.47
N ALA A 28 41.30 19.44 -30.64
CA ALA A 28 41.51 18.01 -30.61
C ALA A 28 40.16 17.28 -30.53
N VAL A 29 39.99 16.27 -31.38
CA VAL A 29 38.86 15.36 -31.35
C VAL A 29 39.02 14.49 -30.11
N GLU A 30 38.41 14.88 -29.01
CA GLU A 30 38.13 13.97 -27.90
C GLU A 30 37.10 12.94 -28.39
N GLN A 31 37.55 11.70 -28.49
CA GLN A 31 36.67 10.56 -28.66
C GLN A 31 35.71 10.51 -27.46
N ARG A 32 34.46 10.92 -27.66
CA ARG A 32 33.41 10.62 -26.72
C ARG A 32 33.21 9.09 -26.72
N VAL A 33 33.67 8.46 -25.65
CA VAL A 33 33.24 7.12 -25.29
C VAL A 33 31.74 7.24 -25.01
N VAL A 34 30.96 6.69 -25.90
CA VAL A 34 29.50 6.48 -25.64
C VAL A 34 29.45 5.38 -24.62
N VAL A 35 29.34 5.76 -23.36
CA VAL A 35 28.97 4.81 -22.28
C VAL A 35 27.52 4.46 -22.51
N ASP A 36 27.25 3.18 -22.70
CA ASP A 36 25.89 2.68 -22.89
C ASP A 36 25.18 2.70 -21.52
N ASP A 37 24.41 3.76 -21.30
CA ASP A 37 23.66 3.98 -20.06
C ASP A 37 22.74 2.78 -19.70
N SER A 38 22.41 1.92 -20.67
CA SER A 38 21.57 0.73 -20.46
C SER A 38 22.31 -0.40 -19.71
N VAL A 39 23.65 -0.47 -19.82
CA VAL A 39 24.46 -1.50 -19.16
C VAL A 39 24.67 -1.13 -17.69
N GLU A 40 24.90 0.15 -17.38
CA GLU A 40 25.05 0.60 -15.98
C GLU A 40 23.73 0.47 -15.20
N GLU A 41 22.58 0.75 -15.82
CA GLU A 41 21.27 0.54 -15.16
C GLU A 41 21.00 -0.94 -14.87
N SER A 42 21.38 -1.86 -15.77
CA SER A 42 21.16 -3.30 -15.55
C SER A 42 22.08 -3.86 -14.45
N GLU A 43 23.34 -3.49 -14.42
CA GLU A 43 24.29 -3.92 -13.37
C GLU A 43 23.93 -3.35 -12.00
N VAL A 44 23.48 -2.10 -11.93
CA VAL A 44 22.98 -1.48 -10.70
C VAL A 44 21.69 -2.15 -10.23
N GLN A 45 20.83 -2.57 -11.16
CA GLN A 45 19.60 -3.29 -10.87
C GLN A 45 19.89 -4.72 -10.36
N GLU A 46 20.83 -5.43 -10.96
CA GLU A 46 21.30 -6.76 -10.51
C GLU A 46 21.97 -6.68 -9.14
N ALA A 47 22.89 -5.76 -8.93
CA ALA A 47 23.55 -5.53 -7.63
C ALA A 47 22.54 -5.13 -6.51
N ARG A 48 21.46 -4.40 -6.85
CA ARG A 48 20.36 -4.13 -5.94
C ARG A 48 19.55 -5.37 -5.62
N THR A 49 19.29 -6.21 -6.63
CA THR A 49 18.53 -7.47 -6.46
C THR A 49 19.32 -8.44 -5.58
N GLU A 50 20.63 -8.58 -5.77
CA GLU A 50 21.49 -9.42 -4.95
C GLU A 50 21.59 -8.94 -3.49
N ARG A 51 21.63 -7.62 -3.25
CA ARG A 51 21.73 -7.05 -1.89
C ARG A 51 20.50 -7.38 -1.01
N TYR A 52 19.35 -7.64 -1.63
CA TYR A 52 18.08 -7.95 -0.92
C TYR A 52 17.66 -9.41 -1.03
N ALA A 53 18.45 -10.29 -1.66
CA ALA A 53 18.11 -11.70 -1.83
C ALA A 53 17.87 -12.42 -0.48
N ASP A 54 18.54 -11.99 0.59
CA ASP A 54 18.44 -12.56 1.94
C ASP A 54 17.78 -11.65 2.98
N SER A 55 17.40 -10.42 2.61
CA SER A 55 16.79 -9.47 3.55
C SER A 55 15.30 -9.27 3.26
N PRO A 56 14.44 -9.24 4.30
CA PRO A 56 13.02 -8.99 4.10
C PRO A 56 12.80 -7.61 3.46
N MET A 57 11.93 -7.54 2.44
CA MET A 57 11.56 -6.26 1.84
C MET A 57 10.88 -5.36 2.89
N VAL A 58 11.02 -4.06 2.71
CA VAL A 58 10.45 -3.03 3.59
C VAL A 58 9.63 -2.03 2.79
N LEU A 59 8.37 -1.86 3.17
CA LEU A 59 7.52 -0.76 2.73
C LEU A 59 7.58 0.34 3.80
N ARG A 60 8.08 1.54 3.45
CA ARG A 60 8.25 2.62 4.43
C ARG A 60 7.78 3.96 3.90
N THR A 61 7.36 4.81 4.83
CA THR A 61 7.03 6.21 4.56
C THR A 61 8.02 7.12 5.29
N ASP A 62 8.37 8.23 4.67
CA ASP A 62 9.29 9.21 5.19
C ASP A 62 8.64 10.59 5.18
N ASN A 63 8.41 11.13 6.39
CA ASN A 63 7.90 12.47 6.64
C ASN A 63 6.64 12.83 5.84
N LEU A 64 5.66 11.93 5.76
CA LEU A 64 4.44 12.19 5.00
C LEU A 64 3.63 13.35 5.58
N VAL A 65 3.32 14.31 4.73
CA VAL A 65 2.43 15.43 5.05
C VAL A 65 1.25 15.46 4.09
N LYS A 66 0.04 15.61 4.66
CA LYS A 66 -1.17 15.85 3.88
C LYS A 66 -1.98 16.99 4.45
N LYS A 67 -2.31 17.93 3.58
CA LYS A 67 -3.11 19.13 3.91
C LYS A 67 -4.39 19.14 3.07
N TYR A 68 -5.51 19.44 3.69
CA TYR A 68 -6.77 19.74 3.04
C TYR A 68 -7.20 21.17 3.41
N GLY A 69 -7.04 22.08 2.46
CA GLY A 69 -7.18 23.52 2.73
C GLY A 69 -6.18 23.96 3.81
N LYS A 70 -6.69 24.52 4.92
CA LYS A 70 -5.86 24.98 6.05
C LYS A 70 -5.56 23.87 7.08
N ARG A 71 -6.20 22.70 6.97
CA ARG A 71 -6.04 21.61 7.95
C ARG A 71 -4.95 20.64 7.53
N THR A 72 -3.91 20.46 8.33
CA THR A 72 -2.93 19.39 8.20
C THR A 72 -3.48 18.16 8.88
N VAL A 73 -3.72 17.08 8.11
CA VAL A 73 -4.31 15.80 8.58
C VAL A 73 -3.26 14.76 8.87
N ALA A 74 -2.17 14.74 8.10
CA ALA A 74 -0.95 13.99 8.39
C ALA A 74 0.21 14.98 8.44
N ASN A 75 1.09 14.86 9.44
CA ASN A 75 2.12 15.82 9.77
C ASN A 75 3.43 15.10 10.11
N HIS A 76 4.30 14.94 9.11
CA HIS A 76 5.58 14.22 9.20
C HIS A 76 5.44 12.78 9.71
N VAL A 77 4.50 12.03 9.12
CA VAL A 77 4.25 10.65 9.50
C VAL A 77 5.29 9.72 8.88
N CYS A 78 6.00 8.97 9.73
CA CYS A 78 6.94 7.93 9.36
C CYS A 78 6.44 6.59 9.90
N ILE A 79 6.17 5.64 9.02
CA ILE A 79 5.84 4.24 9.36
C ILE A 79 6.60 3.31 8.43
N ASP A 80 6.88 2.10 8.89
CA ASP A 80 7.44 1.04 8.07
C ASP A 80 6.77 -0.30 8.36
N VAL A 81 6.83 -1.21 7.40
CA VAL A 81 6.36 -2.59 7.49
C VAL A 81 7.38 -3.48 6.78
N LYS A 82 7.80 -4.54 7.45
CA LYS A 82 8.67 -5.58 6.87
C LYS A 82 7.85 -6.76 6.36
N GLN A 83 8.37 -7.50 5.39
CA GLN A 83 7.78 -8.80 5.04
C GLN A 83 7.76 -9.73 6.26
N GLY A 84 6.68 -10.51 6.37
CA GLY A 84 6.48 -11.41 7.50
C GLY A 84 6.13 -10.73 8.83
N GLU A 85 5.74 -9.44 8.79
CA GLU A 85 5.37 -8.67 9.96
C GLU A 85 3.93 -8.16 9.85
N ILE A 86 3.21 -8.14 10.96
CA ILE A 86 1.89 -7.48 11.08
C ILE A 86 2.05 -6.20 11.88
N VAL A 87 1.80 -5.06 11.24
CA VAL A 87 1.91 -3.74 11.84
C VAL A 87 0.54 -3.09 11.96
N GLY A 88 0.18 -2.63 13.16
CA GLY A 88 -1.03 -1.88 13.42
C GLY A 88 -0.83 -0.36 13.22
N LEU A 89 -1.80 0.32 12.59
CA LEU A 89 -1.89 1.78 12.59
C LEU A 89 -3.17 2.19 13.34
N LEU A 90 -3.01 2.53 14.60
CA LEU A 90 -4.07 2.83 15.54
C LEU A 90 -4.24 4.33 15.77
N GLY A 91 -5.35 4.73 16.38
CA GLY A 91 -5.61 6.09 16.78
C GLY A 91 -7.10 6.44 16.78
N PRO A 92 -7.49 7.55 17.40
CA PRO A 92 -8.89 7.98 17.44
C PRO A 92 -9.40 8.40 16.04
N ASN A 93 -10.73 8.58 15.93
CA ASN A 93 -11.33 9.10 14.72
C ASN A 93 -10.79 10.50 14.41
N GLY A 94 -10.47 10.73 13.13
CA GLY A 94 -9.86 11.99 12.69
C GLY A 94 -8.37 12.15 12.99
N ALA A 95 -7.69 11.15 13.54
CA ALA A 95 -6.25 11.18 13.79
C ALA A 95 -5.38 11.19 12.52
N GLY A 96 -5.95 10.88 11.34
CA GLY A 96 -5.22 10.83 10.07
C GLY A 96 -4.87 9.41 9.59
N LYS A 97 -5.36 8.35 10.25
CA LYS A 97 -5.09 6.93 9.89
C LYS A 97 -5.42 6.64 8.43
N THR A 98 -6.67 6.80 8.03
CA THR A 98 -7.13 6.54 6.66
C THR A 98 -6.37 7.39 5.63
N THR A 99 -6.05 8.64 5.95
CA THR A 99 -5.26 9.51 5.08
C THR A 99 -3.84 8.97 4.90
N THR A 100 -3.17 8.60 5.98
CA THR A 100 -1.82 7.99 5.95
C THR A 100 -1.85 6.68 5.16
N PHE A 101 -2.82 5.84 5.44
CA PHE A 101 -3.04 4.58 4.75
C PHE A 101 -3.26 4.78 3.24
N TYR A 102 -4.12 5.71 2.83
CA TYR A 102 -4.38 6.02 1.42
C TYR A 102 -3.19 6.65 0.70
N MET A 103 -2.33 7.40 1.40
CA MET A 103 -1.05 7.82 0.83
C MET A 103 -0.15 6.61 0.58
N THR A 104 -0.07 5.69 1.54
CA THR A 104 0.77 4.49 1.44
C THR A 104 0.28 3.52 0.36
N THR A 105 -1.03 3.41 0.12
CA THR A 105 -1.60 2.61 -0.97
C THR A 105 -1.53 3.28 -2.34
N GLY A 106 -1.33 4.61 -2.40
CA GLY A 106 -1.30 5.40 -3.63
C GLY A 106 -2.67 5.87 -4.12
N LEU A 107 -3.71 5.79 -3.28
CA LEU A 107 -5.03 6.36 -3.54
C LEU A 107 -5.01 7.88 -3.50
N ILE A 108 -4.18 8.46 -2.64
CA ILE A 108 -3.95 9.91 -2.57
C ILE A 108 -2.45 10.21 -2.59
N THR A 109 -2.07 11.34 -3.17
CA THR A 109 -0.69 11.80 -3.20
C THR A 109 -0.40 12.67 -1.97
N PRO A 110 0.70 12.48 -1.25
CA PRO A 110 1.13 13.37 -0.18
C PRO A 110 1.46 14.77 -0.72
N ASN A 111 1.39 15.79 0.14
CA ASN A 111 1.88 17.12 -0.18
C ASN A 111 3.40 17.20 -0.04
N GLU A 112 3.94 16.51 0.98
CA GLU A 112 5.37 16.45 1.30
C GLU A 112 5.70 15.03 1.79
N GLY A 113 6.99 14.67 1.73
CA GLY A 113 7.48 13.35 2.13
C GLY A 113 7.50 12.35 1.00
N ARG A 114 7.96 11.13 1.30
CA ARG A 114 8.17 10.07 0.31
C ARG A 114 7.70 8.72 0.82
N ILE A 115 7.47 7.82 -0.13
CA ILE A 115 7.07 6.43 0.13
C ILE A 115 8.03 5.53 -0.66
N PHE A 116 8.59 4.54 0.02
CA PHE A 116 9.59 3.66 -0.55
C PHE A 116 9.20 2.19 -0.40
N LEU A 117 9.50 1.42 -1.42
CA LEU A 117 9.57 -0.03 -1.36
C LEU A 117 11.05 -0.41 -1.45
N ASN A 118 11.66 -0.85 -0.36
CA ASN A 118 13.11 -0.87 -0.17
C ASN A 118 13.71 0.52 -0.49
N ASP A 119 14.57 0.62 -1.50
CA ASP A 119 15.18 1.88 -1.96
C ASP A 119 14.42 2.52 -3.13
N GLN A 120 13.40 1.85 -3.66
CA GLN A 120 12.62 2.39 -4.77
C GLN A 120 11.61 3.42 -4.27
N ASP A 121 11.71 4.66 -4.75
CA ASP A 121 10.69 5.70 -4.50
C ASP A 121 9.43 5.39 -5.32
N ILE A 122 8.33 5.11 -4.62
CA ILE A 122 7.02 4.82 -5.20
C ILE A 122 6.00 5.94 -4.93
N THR A 123 6.43 7.09 -4.45
CA THR A 123 5.56 8.19 -4.00
C THR A 123 4.54 8.59 -5.07
N LYS A 124 4.98 8.72 -6.31
CA LYS A 124 4.12 9.10 -7.46
C LYS A 124 3.50 7.91 -8.18
N ALA A 125 3.81 6.68 -7.75
CA ALA A 125 3.25 5.49 -8.38
C ALA A 125 1.77 5.34 -8.02
N PRO A 126 0.84 5.25 -9.00
CA PRO A 126 -0.57 5.02 -8.75
C PRO A 126 -0.81 3.59 -8.26
N VAL A 127 -1.99 3.34 -7.69
CA VAL A 127 -2.38 2.05 -7.07
C VAL A 127 -2.03 0.84 -7.94
N TYR A 128 -2.36 0.87 -9.24
CA TYR A 128 -2.12 -0.27 -10.13
C TYR A 128 -0.63 -0.58 -10.33
N LYS A 129 0.24 0.45 -10.32
CA LYS A 129 1.70 0.23 -10.38
C LYS A 129 2.21 -0.36 -9.06
N ARG A 130 1.69 0.12 -7.92
CA ARG A 130 2.02 -0.45 -6.61
C ARG A 130 1.54 -1.90 -6.48
N ALA A 131 0.36 -2.22 -7.02
CA ALA A 131 -0.11 -3.60 -7.07
C ALA A 131 0.84 -4.51 -7.87
N ARG A 132 1.36 -4.06 -9.02
CA ARG A 132 2.38 -4.80 -9.80
C ARG A 132 3.72 -4.95 -9.07
N LEU A 133 4.04 -4.05 -8.14
CA LEU A 133 5.20 -4.16 -7.25
C LEU A 133 4.95 -5.09 -6.05
N GLY A 134 3.76 -5.66 -5.95
CA GLY A 134 3.39 -6.59 -4.90
C GLY A 134 2.75 -5.94 -3.68
N ILE A 135 2.14 -4.76 -3.79
CA ILE A 135 1.39 -4.11 -2.71
C ILE A 135 -0.11 -4.30 -2.95
N GLY A 136 -0.70 -5.26 -2.24
CA GLY A 136 -2.14 -5.51 -2.25
C GLY A 136 -2.89 -4.53 -1.36
N TYR A 137 -4.13 -4.20 -1.73
CA TYR A 137 -5.01 -3.34 -0.94
C TYR A 137 -6.39 -3.98 -0.78
N LEU A 138 -6.85 -4.05 0.45
CA LEU A 138 -8.17 -4.52 0.83
C LEU A 138 -8.94 -3.39 1.50
N ALA A 139 -9.91 -2.82 0.77
CA ALA A 139 -10.72 -1.70 1.22
C ALA A 139 -11.65 -2.06 2.39
N GLN A 140 -12.10 -1.04 3.13
CA GLN A 140 -13.15 -1.15 4.14
C GLN A 140 -14.47 -1.59 3.50
N ASP A 141 -14.86 -0.93 2.41
CA ASP A 141 -16.06 -1.27 1.67
C ASP A 141 -15.89 -2.57 0.88
N ALA A 142 -16.98 -3.35 0.81
CA ALA A 142 -16.99 -4.60 0.08
C ALA A 142 -16.65 -4.40 -1.41
N SER A 143 -15.54 -5.00 -1.83
CA SER A 143 -14.97 -4.89 -3.18
C SER A 143 -15.33 -6.05 -4.11
N VAL A 144 -16.05 -7.06 -3.60
CA VAL A 144 -16.45 -8.22 -4.40
C VAL A 144 -17.38 -7.81 -5.56
N PHE A 145 -17.13 -8.34 -6.74
CA PHE A 145 -18.02 -8.15 -7.89
C PHE A 145 -19.30 -8.94 -7.66
N ARG A 146 -20.37 -8.23 -7.28
CA ARG A 146 -21.64 -8.81 -6.82
C ARG A 146 -22.31 -9.75 -7.84
N LYS A 147 -22.18 -9.45 -9.14
CA LYS A 147 -22.76 -10.20 -10.26
C LYS A 147 -21.79 -11.18 -10.92
N MET A 148 -20.71 -11.50 -10.25
CA MET A 148 -19.76 -12.55 -10.64
C MET A 148 -19.76 -13.65 -9.59
N THR A 149 -19.48 -14.88 -9.99
CA THR A 149 -19.27 -15.98 -9.05
C THR A 149 -18.01 -15.77 -8.22
N VAL A 150 -17.88 -16.49 -7.09
CA VAL A 150 -16.64 -16.50 -6.30
C VAL A 150 -15.42 -16.87 -7.18
N GLU A 151 -15.58 -17.93 -7.98
CA GLU A 151 -14.57 -18.38 -8.92
C GLU A 151 -14.19 -17.28 -9.92
N ASP A 152 -15.17 -16.61 -10.51
CA ASP A 152 -14.91 -15.56 -11.51
C ASP A 152 -14.33 -14.29 -10.87
N ASN A 153 -14.69 -13.97 -9.64
CA ASN A 153 -14.08 -12.91 -8.86
C ASN A 153 -12.56 -13.11 -8.73
N ILE A 154 -12.11 -14.32 -8.42
CA ILE A 154 -10.67 -14.63 -8.28
C ILE A 154 -10.02 -14.73 -9.66
N ARG A 155 -10.65 -15.45 -10.60
CA ARG A 155 -10.15 -15.65 -11.97
C ARG A 155 -9.93 -14.33 -12.71
N SER A 156 -10.80 -13.33 -12.54
CA SER A 156 -10.67 -12.03 -13.18
C SER A 156 -9.35 -11.34 -12.86
N ILE A 157 -8.84 -11.52 -11.63
CA ILE A 157 -7.56 -10.96 -11.22
C ILE A 157 -6.39 -11.80 -11.76
N LEU A 158 -6.49 -13.13 -11.70
CA LEU A 158 -5.46 -14.02 -12.24
C LEU A 158 -5.21 -13.77 -13.74
N GLN A 159 -6.25 -13.49 -14.52
CA GLN A 159 -6.14 -13.17 -15.95
C GLN A 159 -5.36 -11.88 -16.22
N LEU A 160 -5.21 -10.98 -15.25
CA LEU A 160 -4.41 -9.75 -15.37
C LEU A 160 -2.93 -9.96 -15.02
N THR A 161 -2.58 -11.16 -14.51
CA THR A 161 -1.18 -11.51 -14.21
C THR A 161 -0.48 -12.07 -15.44
N PRO A 162 0.83 -11.79 -15.65
CA PRO A 162 1.60 -12.32 -16.77
C PRO A 162 2.05 -13.77 -16.52
N THR A 163 1.11 -14.68 -16.22
CA THR A 163 1.37 -16.08 -15.87
C THR A 163 0.67 -17.03 -16.85
N THR A 164 1.11 -18.30 -16.89
CA THR A 164 0.51 -19.30 -17.77
C THR A 164 -0.92 -19.66 -17.33
N LYS A 165 -1.72 -20.17 -18.26
CA LYS A 165 -3.09 -20.61 -17.96
C LYS A 165 -3.12 -21.78 -16.96
N GLU A 166 -2.11 -22.63 -17.00
CA GLU A 166 -1.90 -23.75 -16.07
C GLU A 166 -1.71 -23.22 -14.65
N TYR A 167 -0.76 -22.29 -14.48
CA TYR A 167 -0.53 -21.63 -13.18
C TYR A 167 -1.79 -20.91 -12.67
N GLN A 168 -2.50 -20.17 -13.52
CA GLN A 168 -3.73 -19.48 -13.14
C GLN A 168 -4.80 -20.44 -12.64
N ARG A 169 -4.91 -21.65 -13.27
CA ARG A 169 -5.85 -22.69 -12.84
C ARG A 169 -5.45 -23.29 -11.49
N GLU A 170 -4.19 -23.68 -11.33
CA GLU A 170 -3.69 -24.24 -10.08
C GLU A 170 -3.82 -23.24 -8.93
N LYS A 171 -3.46 -22.00 -9.18
CA LYS A 171 -3.59 -20.91 -8.19
C LYS A 171 -5.03 -20.66 -7.79
N LEU A 172 -5.98 -20.70 -8.75
CA LEU A 172 -7.41 -20.58 -8.47
C LEU A 172 -7.90 -21.69 -7.54
N GLU A 173 -7.57 -22.95 -7.86
CA GLU A 173 -7.98 -24.10 -7.03
C GLU A 173 -7.35 -24.01 -5.63
N SER A 174 -6.07 -23.65 -5.54
CA SER A 174 -5.36 -23.46 -4.28
C SER A 174 -6.05 -22.38 -3.42
N LEU A 175 -6.37 -21.21 -4.00
CA LEU A 175 -7.04 -20.13 -3.28
C LEU A 175 -8.46 -20.52 -2.83
N LEU A 176 -9.23 -21.20 -3.67
CA LEU A 176 -10.56 -21.69 -3.30
C LEU A 176 -10.50 -22.67 -2.11
N ALA A 177 -9.53 -23.57 -2.11
CA ALA A 177 -9.33 -24.55 -1.04
C ALA A 177 -8.86 -23.85 0.26
N GLU A 178 -7.83 -23.02 0.16
CA GLU A 178 -7.22 -22.32 1.30
C GLU A 178 -8.22 -21.44 2.08
N PHE A 179 -9.10 -20.74 1.34
CA PHE A 179 -10.09 -19.85 1.93
C PHE A 179 -11.43 -20.53 2.20
N ASN A 180 -11.52 -21.86 2.09
CA ASN A 180 -12.74 -22.64 2.30
C ASN A 180 -13.91 -22.12 1.44
N LEU A 181 -13.63 -21.84 0.17
CA LEU A 181 -14.57 -21.29 -0.82
C LEU A 181 -15.01 -22.31 -1.87
N VAL A 182 -14.49 -23.57 -1.84
CA VAL A 182 -14.80 -24.62 -2.82
C VAL A 182 -16.31 -24.85 -2.91
N GLY A 183 -17.00 -24.99 -1.77
CA GLY A 183 -18.45 -25.18 -1.72
C GLY A 183 -19.27 -23.98 -2.16
N ARG A 184 -18.63 -22.79 -2.28
CA ARG A 184 -19.26 -21.53 -2.68
C ARG A 184 -18.81 -21.04 -4.05
N ARG A 185 -17.97 -21.80 -4.74
CA ARG A 185 -17.31 -21.35 -6.00
C ARG A 185 -18.27 -20.82 -7.06
N LYS A 186 -19.50 -21.35 -7.14
CA LYS A 186 -20.53 -20.94 -8.09
C LYS A 186 -21.55 -19.93 -7.53
N ASN A 187 -21.47 -19.59 -6.25
CA ASN A 187 -22.34 -18.57 -5.67
C ASN A 187 -21.93 -17.19 -6.18
N MET A 188 -22.94 -16.33 -6.41
CA MET A 188 -22.70 -14.94 -6.78
C MET A 188 -22.22 -14.13 -5.57
N GLY A 189 -21.44 -13.07 -5.82
CA GLY A 189 -20.89 -12.22 -4.77
C GLY A 189 -21.94 -11.55 -3.87
N ASP A 190 -23.16 -11.31 -4.37
CA ASP A 190 -24.29 -10.78 -3.60
C ASP A 190 -24.99 -11.81 -2.70
N GLN A 191 -24.72 -13.10 -2.88
CA GLN A 191 -25.27 -14.20 -2.09
C GLN A 191 -24.39 -14.61 -0.90
N LEU A 192 -23.20 -14.01 -0.79
CA LEU A 192 -22.22 -14.38 0.22
C LEU A 192 -22.52 -13.72 1.57
N SER A 193 -22.32 -14.48 2.65
CA SER A 193 -22.24 -13.91 4.00
C SER A 193 -21.08 -12.92 4.13
N GLY A 194 -21.06 -12.09 5.18
CA GLY A 194 -19.97 -11.13 5.43
C GLY A 194 -18.59 -11.81 5.45
N GLY A 195 -18.46 -12.92 6.18
CA GLY A 195 -17.22 -13.67 6.28
C GLY A 195 -16.81 -14.34 4.96
N GLU A 196 -17.75 -14.97 4.21
CA GLU A 196 -17.48 -15.55 2.89
C GLU A 196 -17.04 -14.48 1.90
N ARG A 197 -17.68 -13.31 1.93
CA ARG A 197 -17.31 -12.16 1.12
C ARG A 197 -15.88 -11.70 1.42
N ARG A 198 -15.54 -11.53 2.70
CA ARG A 198 -14.20 -11.11 3.12
C ARG A 198 -13.14 -12.10 2.72
N ARG A 199 -13.39 -13.40 2.89
CA ARG A 199 -12.47 -14.45 2.41
C ARG A 199 -12.27 -14.40 0.88
N THR A 200 -13.33 -14.13 0.11
CA THR A 200 -13.25 -13.97 -1.34
C THR A 200 -12.40 -12.76 -1.74
N GLU A 201 -12.54 -11.65 -1.02
CA GLU A 201 -11.76 -10.43 -1.26
C GLU A 201 -10.27 -10.64 -0.96
N ILE A 202 -9.96 -11.33 0.13
CA ILE A 202 -8.58 -11.67 0.47
C ILE A 202 -7.99 -12.64 -0.58
N ALA A 203 -8.74 -13.66 -1.00
CA ALA A 203 -8.33 -14.57 -2.06
C ALA A 203 -8.03 -13.84 -3.37
N ARG A 204 -8.86 -12.85 -3.74
CA ARG A 204 -8.59 -11.96 -4.90
C ARG A 204 -7.31 -11.16 -4.73
N CYS A 205 -7.06 -10.62 -3.55
CA CYS A 205 -5.84 -9.89 -3.26
C CYS A 205 -4.59 -10.78 -3.39
N LEU A 206 -4.68 -12.04 -2.97
CA LEU A 206 -3.60 -13.01 -3.07
C LEU A 206 -3.35 -13.56 -4.48
N ALA A 207 -4.28 -13.35 -5.39
CA ALA A 207 -4.13 -13.79 -6.79
C ALA A 207 -2.93 -13.13 -7.51
N ILE A 208 -2.46 -11.98 -7.02
CA ILE A 208 -1.28 -11.27 -7.57
C ILE A 208 0.03 -11.58 -6.84
N ASP A 209 0.05 -12.56 -5.94
CA ASP A 209 1.20 -12.92 -5.09
C ASP A 209 1.84 -11.70 -4.40
N PRO A 210 1.07 -10.97 -3.56
CA PRO A 210 1.55 -9.73 -2.97
C PRO A 210 2.68 -9.99 -1.96
N LYS A 211 3.59 -9.02 -1.86
CA LYS A 211 4.64 -8.96 -0.82
C LYS A 211 4.15 -8.24 0.42
N PHE A 212 3.22 -7.30 0.23
CA PHE A 212 2.56 -6.54 1.27
C PHE A 212 1.05 -6.50 1.05
N ILE A 213 0.29 -6.52 2.13
CA ILE A 213 -1.17 -6.32 2.09
C ILE A 213 -1.54 -5.20 3.06
N MET A 214 -2.30 -4.26 2.51
CA MET A 214 -2.86 -3.13 3.25
C MET A 214 -4.32 -3.43 3.58
N LEU A 215 -4.67 -3.58 4.86
CA LEU A 215 -6.02 -3.91 5.34
C LEU A 215 -6.65 -2.69 6.02
N ASP A 216 -7.69 -2.13 5.37
CA ASP A 216 -8.43 -0.98 5.91
C ASP A 216 -9.69 -1.48 6.64
N GLU A 217 -9.70 -1.32 7.96
CA GLU A 217 -10.77 -1.72 8.88
C GLU A 217 -11.36 -3.13 8.59
N PRO A 218 -10.54 -4.20 8.57
CA PRO A 218 -10.99 -5.53 8.15
C PRO A 218 -12.01 -6.18 9.09
N PHE A 219 -12.16 -5.67 10.32
CA PHE A 219 -13.10 -6.18 11.34
C PHE A 219 -14.39 -5.38 11.42
N ALA A 220 -14.50 -4.26 10.66
CA ALA A 220 -15.67 -3.40 10.72
C ALA A 220 -16.94 -4.12 10.25
N GLY A 221 -17.98 -4.12 11.06
CA GLY A 221 -19.27 -4.73 10.73
C GLY A 221 -19.27 -6.26 10.62
N VAL A 222 -18.25 -6.92 11.16
CA VAL A 222 -18.10 -8.37 11.16
C VAL A 222 -18.51 -8.93 12.53
N ASP A 223 -19.20 -10.07 12.55
CA ASP A 223 -19.56 -10.75 13.79
C ASP A 223 -18.31 -11.32 14.50
N PRO A 224 -18.34 -11.50 15.84
CA PRO A 224 -17.16 -11.93 16.61
C PRO A 224 -16.54 -13.25 16.15
N ILE A 225 -17.35 -14.22 15.69
CA ILE A 225 -16.84 -15.52 15.23
C ILE A 225 -16.07 -15.32 13.91
N ALA A 226 -16.63 -14.54 12.99
CA ALA A 226 -15.99 -14.26 11.72
C ALA A 226 -14.74 -13.35 11.86
N VAL A 227 -14.67 -12.53 12.93
CA VAL A 227 -13.43 -11.79 13.26
C VAL A 227 -12.29 -12.75 13.55
N GLU A 228 -12.52 -13.80 14.35
CA GLU A 228 -11.51 -14.81 14.66
C GLU A 228 -11.03 -15.54 13.39
N ASP A 229 -11.95 -15.87 12.50
CA ASP A 229 -11.62 -16.45 11.19
C ASP A 229 -10.71 -15.52 10.36
N ILE A 230 -11.03 -14.22 10.32
CA ILE A 230 -10.22 -13.23 9.58
C ILE A 230 -8.83 -13.08 10.24
N GLN A 231 -8.76 -13.04 11.56
CA GLN A 231 -7.48 -13.00 12.28
C GLN A 231 -6.62 -14.24 11.95
N ASN A 232 -7.23 -15.42 11.90
CA ASN A 232 -6.54 -16.66 11.50
C ASN A 232 -5.99 -16.57 10.07
N VAL A 233 -6.76 -15.99 9.16
CA VAL A 233 -6.30 -15.74 7.78
C VAL A 233 -5.11 -14.79 7.77
N ILE A 234 -5.18 -13.66 8.48
CA ILE A 234 -4.09 -12.67 8.56
C ILE A 234 -2.80 -13.31 9.08
N TYR A 235 -2.89 -14.16 10.08
CA TYR A 235 -1.72 -14.90 10.59
C TYR A 235 -1.09 -15.81 9.53
N LYS A 236 -1.91 -16.57 8.80
CA LYS A 236 -1.42 -17.40 7.69
C LYS A 236 -0.71 -16.59 6.60
N LEU A 237 -1.15 -15.35 6.36
CA LEU A 237 -0.49 -14.46 5.42
C LEU A 237 0.91 -14.03 5.91
N LYS A 238 1.04 -13.76 7.22
CA LYS A 238 2.33 -13.50 7.85
C LYS A 238 3.27 -14.70 7.70
N GLU A 239 2.78 -15.92 7.96
CA GLU A 239 3.56 -17.17 7.80
C GLU A 239 4.04 -17.38 6.34
N LYS A 240 3.33 -16.83 5.36
CA LYS A 240 3.74 -16.79 3.95
C LYS A 240 4.73 -15.67 3.62
N ASN A 241 5.32 -15.06 4.64
CA ASN A 241 6.26 -13.95 4.48
C ASN A 241 5.64 -12.71 3.80
N ILE A 242 4.34 -12.44 4.03
CA ILE A 242 3.66 -11.24 3.56
C ILE A 242 3.67 -10.20 4.68
N GLY A 243 4.14 -8.98 4.39
CA GLY A 243 4.06 -7.85 5.32
C GLY A 243 2.64 -7.26 5.34
N ILE A 244 2.11 -6.98 6.51
CA ILE A 244 0.72 -6.54 6.66
C ILE A 244 0.66 -5.22 7.41
N LEU A 245 0.04 -4.20 6.83
CA LEU A 245 -0.38 -3.00 7.54
C LEU A 245 -1.89 -3.04 7.73
N ILE A 246 -2.33 -2.96 8.99
CA ILE A 246 -3.73 -3.02 9.36
C ILE A 246 -4.16 -1.75 10.09
N THR A 247 -5.29 -1.17 9.72
CA THR A 247 -5.97 -0.12 10.48
C THR A 247 -7.35 -0.60 10.91
N ASP A 248 -7.73 -0.33 12.15
CA ASP A 248 -9.09 -0.57 12.63
C ASP A 248 -9.37 0.37 13.81
N HIS A 249 -10.65 0.58 14.10
CA HIS A 249 -11.09 1.31 15.28
C HIS A 249 -11.15 0.43 16.53
N ASN A 250 -11.14 -0.90 16.36
CA ASN A 250 -11.16 -1.88 17.45
C ASN A 250 -9.72 -2.23 17.88
N ALA A 251 -9.14 -1.40 18.75
CA ALA A 251 -7.78 -1.58 19.24
C ALA A 251 -7.50 -2.98 19.84
N PRO A 252 -8.39 -3.57 20.67
CA PRO A 252 -8.18 -4.92 21.20
C PRO A 252 -7.95 -5.97 20.12
N GLN A 253 -8.75 -5.95 19.05
CA GLN A 253 -8.67 -6.92 17.95
C GLN A 253 -7.41 -6.75 17.11
N VAL A 254 -6.97 -5.50 16.90
CA VAL A 254 -5.73 -5.22 16.17
C VAL A 254 -4.52 -5.61 17.02
N LEU A 255 -4.46 -5.13 18.28
CA LEU A 255 -3.32 -5.40 19.16
C LEU A 255 -3.12 -6.89 19.45
N SER A 256 -4.20 -7.69 19.42
CA SER A 256 -4.08 -9.15 19.65
C SER A 256 -3.33 -9.88 18.54
N ILE A 257 -3.22 -9.31 17.34
CA ILE A 257 -2.61 -9.96 16.16
C ILE A 257 -1.37 -9.26 15.61
N THR A 258 -1.06 -8.05 16.08
CA THR A 258 0.08 -7.29 15.58
C THR A 258 1.38 -7.62 16.31
N ASP A 259 2.49 -7.55 15.60
CA ASP A 259 3.84 -7.65 16.19
C ASP A 259 4.24 -6.32 16.84
N ARG A 260 3.85 -5.21 16.19
CA ARG A 260 4.01 -3.85 16.71
C ARG A 260 2.92 -2.94 16.14
N ALA A 261 2.74 -1.79 16.74
CA ALA A 261 1.78 -0.83 16.26
C ALA A 261 2.29 0.62 16.40
N TYR A 262 1.75 1.47 15.55
CA TYR A 262 1.88 2.92 15.63
C TYR A 262 0.58 3.52 16.16
N LEU A 263 0.68 4.39 17.14
CA LEU A 263 -0.45 5.21 17.58
C LEU A 263 -0.35 6.58 16.91
N LEU A 264 -1.27 6.85 16.01
CA LEU A 264 -1.43 8.15 15.36
C LEU A 264 -2.39 9.02 16.19
N PHE A 265 -1.98 10.23 16.52
CA PHE A 265 -2.77 11.20 17.26
C PHE A 265 -2.55 12.61 16.68
N GLU A 266 -3.62 13.32 16.34
CA GLU A 266 -3.55 14.66 15.74
C GLU A 266 -2.59 14.77 14.54
N GLY A 267 -2.60 13.75 13.70
CA GLY A 267 -1.78 13.70 12.47
C GLY A 267 -0.31 13.34 12.68
N ARG A 268 0.12 12.96 13.89
CA ARG A 268 1.52 12.59 14.21
C ARG A 268 1.59 11.23 14.88
N ILE A 269 2.72 10.55 14.72
CA ILE A 269 2.99 9.34 15.52
C ILE A 269 3.25 9.79 16.97
N LEU A 270 2.35 9.41 17.86
CA LEU A 270 2.47 9.69 19.28
C LEU A 270 3.31 8.62 19.99
N PHE A 271 3.15 7.37 19.58
CA PHE A 271 3.88 6.24 20.15
C PHE A 271 4.02 5.11 19.12
N GLN A 272 5.07 4.32 19.25
CA GLN A 272 5.27 3.07 18.51
C GLN A 272 5.91 2.04 19.42
N GLY A 273 5.56 0.77 19.26
CA GLY A 273 6.10 -0.32 20.07
C GLY A 273 5.29 -1.59 19.92
N THR A 274 5.61 -2.57 20.75
CA THR A 274 4.84 -3.82 20.85
C THR A 274 3.44 -3.56 21.43
N PRO A 275 2.48 -4.48 21.25
CA PRO A 275 1.17 -4.38 21.88
C PRO A 275 1.23 -4.21 23.40
N GLU A 276 2.16 -4.90 24.08
CA GLU A 276 2.39 -4.81 25.51
C GLU A 276 2.88 -3.43 25.93
N GLU A 277 3.83 -2.86 25.17
CA GLU A 277 4.35 -1.51 25.41
C GLU A 277 3.25 -0.45 25.23
N LEU A 278 2.41 -0.57 24.18
CA LEU A 278 1.28 0.32 23.99
C LEU A 278 0.26 0.19 25.13
N ALA A 279 -0.08 -1.04 25.51
CA ALA A 279 -1.07 -1.32 26.55
C ALA A 279 -0.64 -0.83 27.93
N SER A 280 0.66 -0.84 28.23
CA SER A 280 1.25 -0.38 29.51
C SER A 280 1.53 1.11 29.54
N ASN A 281 1.65 1.77 28.38
CA ASN A 281 2.00 3.18 28.30
C ASN A 281 0.88 4.09 28.81
N GLN A 282 1.17 4.90 29.81
CA GLN A 282 0.19 5.77 30.45
C GLN A 282 -0.40 6.82 29.50
N VAL A 283 0.41 7.40 28.61
CA VAL A 283 -0.05 8.39 27.63
C VAL A 283 -0.98 7.75 26.59
N VAL A 284 -0.64 6.55 26.10
CA VAL A 284 -1.46 5.77 25.17
C VAL A 284 -2.82 5.44 25.79
N ARG A 285 -2.82 5.01 27.07
CA ARG A 285 -4.06 4.73 27.81
C ARG A 285 -4.93 5.98 27.97
N GLN A 286 -4.33 7.11 28.35
CA GLN A 286 -5.08 8.36 28.56
C GLN A 286 -5.66 8.93 27.25
N LYS A 287 -4.92 8.83 26.15
CA LYS A 287 -5.29 9.46 24.86
C LYS A 287 -6.13 8.57 23.96
N TYR A 288 -6.08 7.25 24.12
CA TYR A 288 -6.69 6.33 23.17
C TYR A 288 -7.34 5.08 23.77
N LEU A 289 -6.60 4.25 24.52
CA LEU A 289 -7.08 2.94 24.95
C LEU A 289 -8.08 3.02 26.13
N GLY A 290 -7.99 4.05 26.97
CA GLY A 290 -8.73 4.16 28.23
C GLY A 290 -8.03 3.48 29.40
N SER A 291 -8.36 3.93 30.64
CA SER A 291 -7.74 3.44 31.88
C SER A 291 -8.02 1.96 32.15
N ASN A 292 -9.19 1.46 31.73
CA ASN A 292 -9.65 0.09 31.98
C ASN A 292 -9.26 -0.90 30.85
N PHE A 293 -8.46 -0.49 29.87
CA PHE A 293 -8.04 -1.37 28.80
C PHE A 293 -7.19 -2.54 29.34
N ILE A 294 -7.57 -3.76 28.94
CA ILE A 294 -6.83 -4.98 29.27
C ILE A 294 -6.34 -5.55 27.93
N TYR A 295 -5.03 -5.67 27.79
CA TYR A 295 -4.44 -6.37 26.67
C TYR A 295 -4.47 -7.87 26.91
N THR A 296 -5.01 -8.60 25.96
CA THR A 296 -5.00 -10.06 25.97
C THR A 296 -4.27 -10.52 24.71
N PRO A 297 -3.05 -11.05 24.83
CA PRO A 297 -2.36 -11.62 23.69
C PRO A 297 -3.15 -12.79 23.14
N ARG A 298 -3.08 -12.98 21.83
CA ARG A 298 -3.66 -14.17 21.19
C ARG A 298 -2.98 -15.42 21.79
N LYS A 299 -3.76 -16.41 22.13
CA LYS A 299 -3.22 -17.73 22.47
C LYS A 299 -2.65 -18.36 21.20
N ALA A 300 -1.40 -18.81 21.27
CA ALA A 300 -0.71 -19.50 20.19
C ALA A 300 -1.43 -20.82 19.82
#